data_9165598fb0c163839b40db1ee281d21d
#
_entry.id   9165598fb0c163839b40db1ee281d21d
#
_cell.length_a   1.000
_cell.length_b   1.000
_cell.length_c   1.000
_cell.angle_alpha   90.00
_cell.angle_beta   90.00
_cell.angle_gamma   90.00
#
_symmetry.space_group_name_H-M   'P 1'
#
loop_
_entity.id
_entity.type
_entity.pdbx_description
1 polymer ?
#
loop_
_entity_poly.entity_id
_entity_poly.type
_entity_poly.pdbx_seq_one_letter_code
_entity_poly.pdbx_strand_id
1 'polypeptide(L)'
;MTNEQKDMELMQTLDDAWNAQDWDTFDKRHKPDVIVRWLAQPPTNGRHNHRAEGIQMFKTFPDNRVHNRPYRVFFASGDWTCSIARFTGTMKGPMLGPGGKEVPPTNKSFEVDFCTVARWANGEIVEENLFYDVVGLMRQIGLGG
;
A
#
# COMPACT_ATOMS: atom_id res chain seq x y z
N MET A 1 21.94 13.76 -9.28
CA MET A 1 20.99 13.01 -8.44
C MET A 1 21.50 11.59 -8.29
N THR A 2 21.58 11.10 -7.06
CA THR A 2 21.98 9.72 -6.78
C THR A 2 20.84 8.76 -7.12
N ASN A 3 21.15 7.47 -7.26
CA ASN A 3 20.11 6.45 -7.43
C ASN A 3 19.15 6.42 -6.24
N GLU A 4 19.67 6.61 -5.03
CA GLU A 4 18.85 6.67 -3.81
C GLU A 4 17.85 7.83 -3.88
N GLN A 5 18.28 9.02 -4.25
CA GLN A 5 17.40 10.18 -4.42
C GLN A 5 16.35 9.95 -5.50
N LYS A 6 16.76 9.35 -6.62
CA LYS A 6 15.87 9.02 -7.72
C LYS A 6 14.80 8.03 -7.29
N ASP A 7 15.19 6.96 -6.58
CA ASP A 7 14.25 5.94 -6.12
C ASP A 7 13.29 6.52 -5.06
N MET A 8 13.76 7.44 -4.21
CA MET A 8 12.90 8.14 -3.26
C MET A 8 11.84 9.00 -4.00
N GLU A 9 12.24 9.71 -5.04
CA GLU A 9 11.27 10.48 -5.85
C GLU A 9 10.25 9.57 -6.51
N LEU A 10 10.69 8.45 -7.08
CA LEU A 10 9.79 7.48 -7.70
C LEU A 10 8.83 6.88 -6.67
N MET A 11 9.30 6.57 -5.46
CA MET A 11 8.45 6.08 -4.39
C MET A 11 7.36 7.10 -4.05
N GLN A 12 7.71 8.38 -3.97
CA GLN A 12 6.74 9.43 -3.69
C GLN A 12 5.68 9.52 -4.80
N THR A 13 6.09 9.40 -6.07
CA THR A 13 5.14 9.39 -7.19
C THR A 13 4.24 8.16 -7.19
N LEU A 14 4.71 7.03 -6.66
CA LEU A 14 3.89 5.83 -6.51
C LEU A 14 2.73 6.08 -5.54
N ASP A 15 3.01 6.68 -4.39
CA ASP A 15 1.95 6.99 -3.42
C ASP A 15 1.02 8.09 -3.93
N ASP A 16 1.54 9.07 -4.69
CA ASP A 16 0.69 10.03 -5.39
C ASP A 16 -0.27 9.31 -6.35
N ALA A 17 0.24 8.34 -7.11
CA ALA A 17 -0.55 7.56 -8.05
C ALA A 17 -1.61 6.72 -7.33
N TRP A 18 -1.26 6.10 -6.21
CA TRP A 18 -2.22 5.38 -5.36
C TRP A 18 -3.37 6.31 -4.96
N ASN A 19 -3.04 7.46 -4.39
CA ASN A 19 -4.05 8.42 -3.93
C ASN A 19 -4.97 8.91 -5.05
N ALA A 20 -4.43 9.02 -6.26
CA ALA A 20 -5.18 9.45 -7.46
C ALA A 20 -5.86 8.28 -8.18
N GLN A 21 -5.64 7.04 -7.76
CA GLN A 21 -6.06 5.83 -8.46
C GLN A 21 -5.56 5.82 -9.91
N ASP A 22 -4.34 6.33 -10.11
CA ASP A 22 -3.64 6.32 -11.40
C ASP A 22 -2.92 4.97 -11.54
N TRP A 23 -3.65 3.96 -12.00
CA TRP A 23 -3.15 2.60 -12.08
C TRP A 23 -2.09 2.42 -13.17
N ASP A 24 -2.08 3.27 -14.17
CA ASP A 24 -1.02 3.24 -15.20
C ASP A 24 0.34 3.60 -14.60
N THR A 25 0.40 4.67 -13.79
CA THR A 25 1.64 5.05 -13.09
C THR A 25 1.99 4.01 -12.03
N PHE A 26 1.00 3.51 -11.29
CA PHE A 26 1.20 2.43 -10.32
C PHE A 26 1.91 1.24 -10.97
N ASP A 27 1.42 0.79 -12.12
CA ASP A 27 2.04 -0.32 -12.87
C ASP A 27 3.47 0.01 -13.30
N LYS A 28 3.72 1.24 -13.78
CA LYS A 28 5.05 1.65 -14.22
C LYS A 28 6.10 1.64 -13.10
N ARG A 29 5.68 1.79 -11.86
CA ARG A 29 6.59 1.77 -10.70
C ARG A 29 6.92 0.35 -10.25
N HIS A 30 6.23 -0.65 -10.77
CA HIS A 30 6.43 -2.04 -10.40
C HIS A 30 6.92 -2.85 -11.59
N LYS A 31 7.91 -3.71 -11.36
CA LYS A 31 8.32 -4.68 -12.36
C LYS A 31 7.16 -5.65 -12.61
N PRO A 32 6.95 -6.14 -13.87
CA PRO A 32 5.82 -7.05 -14.14
C PRO A 32 5.73 -8.26 -13.21
N ASP A 33 6.89 -8.81 -12.79
CA ASP A 33 6.97 -9.98 -11.91
C ASP A 33 7.37 -9.60 -10.47
N VAL A 34 7.04 -8.40 -10.02
CA VAL A 34 7.31 -7.94 -8.66
C VAL A 34 6.77 -8.93 -7.62
N ILE A 35 7.51 -9.11 -6.52
CA ILE A 35 7.05 -9.88 -5.37
C ILE A 35 6.66 -8.88 -4.27
N VAL A 36 5.42 -8.97 -3.83
CA VAL A 36 4.91 -8.11 -2.75
C VAL A 36 4.68 -8.99 -1.52
N ARG A 37 5.37 -8.68 -0.44
CA ARG A 37 5.31 -9.44 0.80
C ARG A 37 4.48 -8.69 1.83
N TRP A 38 3.35 -9.29 2.18
CA TRP A 38 2.50 -8.80 3.24
C TRP A 38 2.81 -9.53 4.54
N LEU A 39 2.69 -8.83 5.66
CA LEU A 39 2.90 -9.43 6.96
C LEU A 39 1.89 -10.57 7.20
N ALA A 40 2.42 -11.75 7.58
CA ALA A 40 1.63 -12.94 7.93
C ALA A 40 0.70 -13.46 6.82
N GLN A 41 1.03 -13.21 5.56
CA GLN A 41 0.29 -13.71 4.40
C GLN A 41 1.26 -14.26 3.36
N PRO A 42 0.80 -15.17 2.48
CA PRO A 42 1.60 -15.56 1.33
C PRO A 42 1.89 -14.35 0.45
N PRO A 43 3.05 -14.31 -0.23
CA PRO A 43 3.39 -13.19 -1.09
C PRO A 43 2.44 -13.07 -2.28
N THR A 44 2.22 -11.84 -2.72
CA THR A 44 1.51 -11.53 -3.95
C THR A 44 2.54 -11.50 -5.08
N ASN A 45 2.31 -12.26 -6.14
CA ASN A 45 3.22 -12.35 -7.28
C ASN A 45 2.66 -11.55 -8.47
N GLY A 46 3.48 -10.63 -8.98
CA GLY A 46 3.17 -9.84 -10.15
C GLY A 46 2.38 -8.56 -9.89
N ARG A 47 2.68 -7.53 -10.68
CA ARG A 47 2.03 -6.22 -10.51
C ARG A 47 0.55 -6.25 -10.85
N HIS A 48 0.11 -7.16 -11.73
CA HIS A 48 -1.31 -7.31 -12.06
C HIS A 48 -2.13 -7.68 -10.81
N ASN A 49 -1.65 -8.65 -10.04
CA ASN A 49 -2.31 -9.08 -8.81
C ASN A 49 -2.22 -8.00 -7.72
N HIS A 50 -1.09 -7.30 -7.65
CA HIS A 50 -0.92 -6.20 -6.68
C HIS A 50 -1.87 -5.03 -7.00
N ARG A 51 -2.04 -4.70 -8.28
CA ARG A 51 -3.02 -3.69 -8.70
C ARG A 51 -4.44 -4.10 -8.31
N ALA A 52 -4.78 -5.37 -8.50
CA ALA A 52 -6.09 -5.88 -8.10
C ALA A 52 -6.35 -5.71 -6.59
N GLU A 53 -5.32 -5.90 -5.77
CA GLU A 53 -5.40 -5.64 -4.33
C GLU A 53 -5.70 -4.16 -4.05
N GLY A 54 -5.03 -3.25 -4.75
CA GLY A 54 -5.27 -1.82 -4.62
C GLY A 54 -6.68 -1.43 -5.01
N ILE A 55 -7.16 -1.94 -6.14
CA ILE A 55 -8.52 -1.69 -6.61
C ILE A 55 -9.55 -2.17 -5.58
N GLN A 56 -9.32 -3.35 -4.98
CA GLN A 56 -10.20 -3.87 -3.92
C GLN A 56 -10.16 -2.98 -2.68
N MET A 57 -8.99 -2.46 -2.31
CA MET A 57 -8.86 -1.55 -1.16
C MET A 57 -9.74 -0.30 -1.35
N PHE A 58 -9.79 0.26 -2.55
CA PHE A 58 -10.63 1.42 -2.84
C PHE A 58 -12.12 1.08 -2.88
N LYS A 59 -12.50 -0.16 -3.13
CA LYS A 59 -13.91 -0.58 -3.03
C LYS A 59 -14.38 -0.61 -1.57
N THR A 60 -13.54 -1.06 -0.66
CA THR A 60 -13.85 -1.11 0.77
C THR A 60 -13.68 0.24 1.44
N PHE A 61 -12.61 0.95 1.10
CA PHE A 61 -12.24 2.24 1.67
C PHE A 61 -12.05 3.28 0.55
N PRO A 62 -13.15 3.82 -0.01
CA PRO A 62 -13.06 4.72 -1.17
C PRO A 62 -12.24 5.98 -0.92
N ASP A 63 -12.16 6.43 0.33
CA ASP A 63 -11.42 7.62 0.75
C ASP A 63 -10.03 7.30 1.31
N ASN A 64 -9.54 6.07 1.14
CA ASN A 64 -8.24 5.73 1.70
C ASN A 64 -7.14 6.61 1.08
N ARG A 65 -6.18 6.99 1.93
CA ARG A 65 -5.14 7.90 1.53
C ARG A 65 -3.84 7.61 2.25
N VAL A 66 -2.76 7.57 1.48
CA VAL A 66 -1.40 7.54 1.98
C VAL A 66 -0.95 9.00 2.12
N HIS A 67 -0.61 9.42 3.34
CA HIS A 67 -0.15 10.79 3.58
C HIS A 67 1.36 10.85 3.39
N ASN A 68 1.76 11.14 2.15
CA ASN A 68 3.17 11.06 1.71
C ASN A 68 3.82 12.43 1.46
N ARG A 69 3.16 13.51 1.88
CA ARG A 69 3.71 14.86 1.69
C ARG A 69 3.57 15.70 2.97
N PRO A 70 4.49 15.51 3.94
CA PRO A 70 5.64 14.61 3.91
C PRO A 70 5.31 13.20 4.45
N TYR A 71 6.21 12.25 4.19
CA TYR A 71 6.25 11.00 4.96
C TYR A 71 6.66 11.29 6.40
N ARG A 72 6.21 10.46 7.34
CA ARG A 72 6.67 10.54 8.72
C ARG A 72 8.13 10.11 8.86
N VAL A 73 8.53 9.07 8.12
CA VAL A 73 9.92 8.59 8.02
C VAL A 73 10.17 8.27 6.56
N PHE A 74 11.31 8.70 6.02
CA PHE A 74 11.64 8.43 4.63
C PHE A 74 13.15 8.48 4.43
N PHE A 75 13.73 7.36 3.99
CA PHE A 75 15.15 7.28 3.69
C PHE A 75 15.42 6.19 2.67
N ALA A 76 16.64 6.17 2.13
CA ALA A 76 17.10 5.16 1.19
C ALA A 76 18.51 4.74 1.52
N SER A 77 18.84 3.49 1.18
CA SER A 77 20.18 2.95 1.30
C SER A 77 20.39 1.94 0.17
N GLY A 78 21.39 2.19 -0.67
CA GLY A 78 21.62 1.37 -1.86
C GLY A 78 20.41 1.39 -2.78
N ASP A 79 19.91 0.23 -3.15
CA ASP A 79 18.73 0.09 -4.00
C ASP A 79 17.41 -0.09 -3.20
N TRP A 80 17.43 0.20 -1.90
CA TRP A 80 16.28 0.10 -1.02
C TRP A 80 15.76 1.48 -0.61
N THR A 81 14.43 1.61 -0.57
CA THR A 81 13.75 2.74 0.06
C THR A 81 12.94 2.25 1.26
N CYS A 82 12.84 3.08 2.28
CA CYS A 82 12.02 2.80 3.45
C CYS A 82 11.17 4.03 3.74
N SER A 83 9.86 3.83 3.81
CA SER A 83 8.92 4.91 4.11
C SER A 83 7.95 4.49 5.20
N ILE A 84 7.58 5.43 6.06
CA ILE A 84 6.45 5.27 6.97
C ILE A 84 5.53 6.45 6.73
N ALA A 85 4.31 6.18 6.31
CA ALA A 85 3.30 7.18 6.04
C ALA A 85 2.07 6.93 6.90
N ARG A 86 1.42 8.00 7.32
CA ARG A 86 0.10 7.88 7.91
C ARG A 86 -0.86 7.39 6.82
N PHE A 87 -1.69 6.40 7.13
CA PHE A 87 -2.65 5.82 6.23
C PHE A 87 -4.02 5.88 6.86
N THR A 88 -4.99 6.45 6.17
CA THR A 88 -6.33 6.69 6.70
C THR A 88 -7.39 6.21 5.72
N GLY A 89 -8.58 5.93 6.23
CA GLY A 89 -9.72 5.57 5.39
C GLY A 89 -10.96 5.33 6.21
N THR A 90 -12.10 5.19 5.52
CA THR A 90 -13.40 4.91 6.11
C THR A 90 -14.01 3.72 5.39
N MET A 91 -14.50 2.74 6.14
CA MET A 91 -15.12 1.54 5.56
C MET A 91 -16.52 1.85 5.07
N LYS A 92 -16.62 2.29 3.82
CA LYS A 92 -17.89 2.64 3.16
C LYS A 92 -18.38 1.57 2.18
N GLY A 93 -17.53 0.59 1.86
CA GLY A 93 -17.87 -0.54 1.01
C GLY A 93 -17.73 -1.85 1.75
N PRO A 94 -18.21 -2.95 1.16
CA PRO A 94 -18.10 -4.26 1.79
C PRO A 94 -16.67 -4.77 1.75
N MET A 95 -16.35 -5.69 2.66
CA MET A 95 -15.06 -6.38 2.73
C MET A 95 -15.30 -7.88 2.60
N LEU A 96 -14.44 -8.57 1.84
CA LEU A 96 -14.47 -10.02 1.78
C LEU A 96 -13.82 -10.60 3.05
N GLY A 97 -14.60 -11.33 3.83
CA GLY A 97 -14.14 -12.02 5.02
C GLY A 97 -13.76 -13.46 4.74
N PRO A 98 -13.43 -14.23 5.80
CA PRO A 98 -13.10 -15.65 5.67
C PRO A 98 -14.22 -16.43 4.99
N GLY A 99 -13.85 -17.38 4.10
CA GLY A 99 -14.81 -18.20 3.36
C GLY A 99 -15.54 -17.45 2.26
N GLY A 100 -15.07 -16.27 1.86
CA GLY A 100 -15.68 -15.47 0.81
C GLY A 100 -16.94 -14.73 1.23
N LYS A 101 -17.27 -14.73 2.52
CA LYS A 101 -18.45 -13.99 3.02
C LYS A 101 -18.20 -12.50 2.97
N GLU A 102 -19.18 -11.77 2.48
CA GLU A 102 -19.16 -10.33 2.45
C GLU A 102 -19.48 -9.76 3.83
N VAL A 103 -18.60 -8.89 4.34
CA VAL A 103 -18.83 -8.15 5.58
C VAL A 103 -19.36 -6.79 5.20
N PRO A 104 -20.55 -6.38 5.69
CA PRO A 104 -21.13 -5.09 5.32
C PRO A 104 -20.29 -3.92 5.88
N PRO A 105 -20.35 -2.73 5.24
CA PRO A 105 -19.60 -1.57 5.70
C PRO A 105 -20.07 -1.11 7.08
N THR A 106 -19.09 -0.72 7.91
CA THR A 106 -19.35 -0.21 9.27
C THR A 106 -19.44 1.31 9.33
N ASN A 107 -18.99 2.00 8.29
CA ASN A 107 -18.87 3.47 8.21
C ASN A 107 -17.95 4.05 9.27
N LYS A 108 -17.03 3.22 9.81
CA LYS A 108 -16.01 3.65 10.76
C LYS A 108 -14.69 3.89 10.07
N SER A 109 -13.89 4.80 10.64
CA SER A 109 -12.61 5.22 10.07
C SER A 109 -11.45 4.57 10.80
N PHE A 110 -10.32 4.49 10.09
CA PHE A 110 -9.06 4.02 10.66
C PHE A 110 -7.94 5.02 10.39
N GLU A 111 -6.93 4.98 11.23
CA GLU A 111 -5.67 5.67 11.03
C GLU A 111 -4.56 4.77 11.59
N VAL A 112 -3.61 4.40 10.72
CA VAL A 112 -2.47 3.57 11.08
C VAL A 112 -1.22 4.11 10.38
N ASP A 113 -0.05 3.69 10.87
CA ASP A 113 1.20 3.87 10.14
C ASP A 113 1.35 2.74 9.12
N PHE A 114 1.76 3.09 7.91
CA PHE A 114 2.02 2.12 6.84
C PHE A 114 3.49 2.21 6.46
N CYS A 115 4.21 1.09 6.60
CA CYS A 115 5.64 1.02 6.28
C CYS A 115 5.84 0.24 5.00
N THR A 116 6.56 0.85 4.05
CA THR A 116 6.93 0.22 2.78
C THR A 116 8.45 0.14 2.70
N VAL A 117 8.96 -1.07 2.57
CA VAL A 117 10.40 -1.32 2.33
C VAL A 117 10.51 -1.96 0.95
N ALA A 118 11.05 -1.20 -0.01
CA ALA A 118 11.04 -1.59 -1.42
C ALA A 118 12.44 -1.62 -2.01
N ARG A 119 12.73 -2.64 -2.80
CA ARG A 119 13.96 -2.74 -3.57
C ARG A 119 13.70 -2.36 -5.02
N TRP A 120 14.54 -1.49 -5.56
CA TRP A 120 14.39 -0.90 -6.88
C TRP A 120 15.46 -1.40 -7.85
N ALA A 121 15.09 -1.51 -9.13
CA ALA A 121 16.02 -1.73 -10.23
C ALA A 121 15.48 -1.02 -11.46
N ASN A 122 16.30 -0.16 -12.06
CA ASN A 122 15.95 0.57 -13.29
C ASN A 122 14.62 1.33 -13.21
N GLY A 123 14.34 1.94 -12.04
CA GLY A 123 13.14 2.75 -11.85
C GLY A 123 11.88 1.95 -11.54
N GLU A 124 12.00 0.65 -11.27
CA GLU A 124 10.87 -0.23 -10.95
C GLU A 124 11.15 -0.97 -9.64
N ILE A 125 10.09 -1.17 -8.86
CA ILE A 125 10.17 -2.01 -7.65
C ILE A 125 10.21 -3.48 -8.08
N VAL A 126 11.22 -4.20 -7.60
CA VAL A 126 11.36 -5.64 -7.84
C VAL A 126 10.88 -6.48 -6.67
N GLU A 127 10.93 -5.91 -5.46
CA GLU A 127 10.43 -6.53 -4.24
C GLU A 127 9.86 -5.44 -3.34
N GLU A 128 8.69 -5.69 -2.78
CA GLU A 128 8.02 -4.73 -1.90
C GLU A 128 7.59 -5.44 -0.63
N ASN A 129 7.91 -4.86 0.51
CA ASN A 129 7.55 -5.39 1.83
C ASN A 129 6.64 -4.38 2.51
N LEU A 130 5.44 -4.80 2.86
CA LEU A 130 4.37 -3.93 3.37
C LEU A 130 4.00 -4.35 4.78
N PHE A 131 4.03 -3.38 5.70
CA PHE A 131 3.76 -3.61 7.12
C PHE A 131 2.80 -2.55 7.64
N TYR A 132 1.74 -2.99 8.28
CA TYR A 132 0.84 -2.09 9.00
C TYR A 132 0.13 -2.89 10.11
N ASP A 133 -0.44 -2.18 11.06
CA ASP A 133 -1.17 -2.78 12.18
C ASP A 133 -2.56 -3.25 11.72
N VAL A 134 -2.63 -4.47 11.19
CA VAL A 134 -3.87 -5.06 10.69
C VAL A 134 -4.90 -5.21 11.79
N VAL A 135 -4.47 -5.69 12.97
CA VAL A 135 -5.36 -5.88 14.13
C VAL A 135 -5.93 -4.54 14.59
N GLY A 136 -5.07 -3.51 14.67
CA GLY A 136 -5.49 -2.16 15.05
C GLY A 136 -6.47 -1.57 14.04
N LEU A 137 -6.20 -1.74 12.74
CA LEU A 137 -7.11 -1.28 11.70
C LEU A 137 -8.48 -1.95 11.82
N MET A 138 -8.50 -3.28 11.92
CA MET A 138 -9.76 -4.04 12.05
C MET A 138 -10.53 -3.61 13.28
N ARG A 139 -9.85 -3.40 14.41
CA ARG A 139 -10.49 -2.92 15.65
C ARG A 139 -11.10 -1.53 15.46
N GLN A 140 -10.39 -0.61 14.81
CA GLN A 140 -10.86 0.75 14.57
C GLN A 140 -12.13 0.78 13.72
N ILE A 141 -12.23 -0.08 12.71
CA ILE A 141 -13.43 -0.16 11.88
C ILE A 141 -14.53 -1.06 12.47
N GLY A 142 -14.32 -1.57 13.69
CA GLY A 142 -15.34 -2.28 14.43
C GLY A 142 -15.46 -3.77 14.11
N LEU A 143 -14.45 -4.37 13.47
CA LEU A 143 -14.45 -5.79 13.09
C LEU A 143 -13.50 -6.65 13.93
N GLY A 144 -12.61 -6.04 14.68
CA GLY A 144 -11.72 -6.76 15.57
C GLY A 144 -12.38 -6.98 16.92
N GLY A 145 -12.76 -8.17 17.20
CA GLY A 145 -13.46 -8.55 18.43
C GLY A 145 -12.68 -8.31 19.73
#